data_1f75065d6d76c7e84bb3f48b4b4e3227
#
_entry.id   1f75065d6d76c7e84bb3f48b4b4e3227
#
_cell.length_a   1.000
_cell.length_b   1.000
_cell.length_c   1.000
_cell.angle_alpha   90.00
_cell.angle_beta   90.00
_cell.angle_gamma   90.00
#
_symmetry.space_group_name_H-M   'P 1'
#
loop_
_entity.id
_entity.type
_entity.pdbx_description
1 polymer ?
#
loop_
_entity_poly.entity_id
_entity_poly.type
_entity_poly.pdbx_seq_one_letter_code
_entity_poly.pdbx_strand_id
1 'polypeptide(L)'
;ASEIQYNSKATGGGCNKGHMLGSAERTSSPETNRQVFYYTNIAPQLSSGFNTGGGGWNLLEDFVDGLVVKDTLYEVIGCHFEKYTDGYRKTVSPKTISFGGRSDVSMPTMFYYALLRTKKGNTGKSVQNCSADELQCVAFVRSHTNELKGQKPTSKELMSISDLEKLTGFTFFTNVPNAPKNTYKASDWGL
;
A
#
# COMPACT_ATOMS: atom_id res chain seq x y z
N ALA A 1 19.20 -9.81 -8.92
CA ALA A 1 18.94 -9.80 -7.49
C ALA A 1 18.88 -11.25 -7.04
N SER A 2 19.76 -11.66 -6.11
CA SER A 2 19.69 -12.99 -5.52
C SER A 2 18.33 -13.16 -4.86
N GLU A 3 17.62 -14.24 -5.18
CA GLU A 3 16.43 -14.66 -4.45
C GLU A 3 16.82 -14.88 -2.98
N ILE A 4 16.54 -13.90 -2.16
CA ILE A 4 16.64 -14.12 -0.72
C ILE A 4 15.39 -14.92 -0.37
N GLN A 5 15.57 -16.22 -0.15
CA GLN A 5 14.47 -17.10 0.16
C GLN A 5 13.76 -16.66 1.43
N TYR A 6 12.44 -16.74 1.40
CA TYR A 6 11.55 -16.58 2.51
C TYR A 6 12.01 -17.43 3.71
N ASN A 7 12.66 -16.82 4.68
CA ASN A 7 13.10 -17.51 5.88
C ASN A 7 11.96 -17.55 6.88
N SER A 8 11.55 -18.74 7.30
CA SER A 8 10.50 -18.95 8.33
C SER A 8 10.81 -18.24 9.66
N LYS A 9 12.08 -17.93 9.93
CA LYS A 9 12.53 -17.28 11.16
C LYS A 9 12.49 -15.74 11.14
N ALA A 10 12.07 -15.09 10.05
CA ALA A 10 12.00 -13.64 10.00
C ALA A 10 10.80 -13.12 10.82
N THR A 11 10.89 -13.23 12.12
CA THR A 11 9.96 -12.68 13.11
C THR A 11 10.78 -11.97 14.19
N GLY A 12 10.14 -11.12 14.94
CA GLY A 12 10.79 -10.37 16.04
C GLY A 12 10.17 -8.99 16.22
N GLY A 13 10.47 -8.33 17.31
CA GLY A 13 9.97 -6.99 17.61
C GLY A 13 8.45 -6.85 17.63
N GLY A 14 7.71 -7.96 17.85
CA GLY A 14 6.24 -7.97 17.77
C GLY A 14 5.69 -7.87 16.35
N CYS A 15 6.50 -8.20 15.34
CA CYS A 15 6.16 -8.12 13.93
C CYS A 15 6.13 -9.49 13.26
N ASN A 16 5.30 -9.60 12.25
CA ASN A 16 5.30 -10.67 11.25
C ASN A 16 6.06 -10.22 9.99
N LYS A 17 6.38 -11.16 9.13
CA LYS A 17 6.75 -10.90 7.74
C LYS A 17 5.51 -10.42 7.01
N GLY A 18 5.39 -9.12 6.86
CA GLY A 18 4.27 -8.53 6.17
C GLY A 18 4.55 -8.37 4.69
N HIS A 19 3.67 -8.89 3.85
CA HIS A 19 3.68 -8.55 2.44
C HIS A 19 3.21 -7.11 2.24
N MET A 20 3.84 -6.37 1.33
CA MET A 20 3.28 -5.13 0.82
C MET A 20 2.20 -5.46 -0.20
N LEU A 21 2.54 -6.20 -1.25
CA LEU A 21 1.58 -6.79 -2.19
C LEU A 21 1.25 -8.21 -1.74
N GLY A 22 -0.01 -8.50 -1.50
CA GLY A 22 -0.50 -9.78 -1.02
C GLY A 22 -0.42 -10.89 -2.08
N SER A 23 -0.41 -12.15 -1.61
CA SER A 23 -0.38 -13.31 -2.51
C SER A 23 -1.66 -13.46 -3.33
N ALA A 24 -2.80 -13.04 -2.78
CA ALA A 24 -4.09 -13.10 -3.45
C ALA A 24 -4.16 -12.24 -4.72
N GLU A 25 -3.40 -11.14 -4.77
CA GLU A 25 -3.37 -10.20 -5.89
C GLU A 25 -2.49 -10.64 -7.07
N ARG A 26 -1.74 -11.74 -6.90
CA ARG A 26 -0.78 -12.26 -7.90
C ARG A 26 -1.01 -13.73 -8.23
N THR A 27 -2.25 -14.09 -8.56
CA THR A 27 -2.65 -15.49 -8.77
C THR A 27 -2.72 -15.92 -10.24
N SER A 28 -2.28 -15.06 -11.17
CA SER A 28 -2.33 -15.36 -12.62
C SER A 28 -1.43 -16.51 -13.05
N SER A 29 -0.33 -16.73 -12.33
CA SER A 29 0.54 -17.92 -12.50
C SER A 29 1.35 -18.17 -11.23
N PRO A 30 1.89 -19.41 -11.03
CA PRO A 30 2.81 -19.72 -9.93
C PRO A 30 4.04 -18.80 -9.92
N GLU A 31 4.57 -18.43 -11.07
CA GLU A 31 5.75 -17.56 -11.21
C GLU A 31 5.45 -16.15 -10.73
N THR A 32 4.28 -15.59 -11.09
CA THR A 32 3.89 -14.27 -10.61
C THR A 32 3.60 -14.28 -9.11
N ASN A 33 2.97 -15.34 -8.60
CA ASN A 33 2.71 -15.48 -7.17
C ASN A 33 4.01 -15.62 -6.38
N ARG A 34 5.00 -16.35 -6.89
CA ARG A 34 6.32 -16.50 -6.24
C ARG A 34 7.00 -15.14 -5.97
N GLN A 35 6.78 -14.13 -6.80
CA GLN A 35 7.40 -12.81 -6.65
C GLN A 35 6.97 -12.09 -5.36
N VAL A 36 5.77 -12.32 -4.85
CA VAL A 36 5.31 -11.69 -3.61
C VAL A 36 6.09 -12.13 -2.38
N PHE A 37 6.77 -13.29 -2.45
CA PHE A 37 7.60 -13.83 -1.38
C PHE A 37 9.05 -13.34 -1.41
N TYR A 38 9.43 -12.47 -2.34
CA TYR A 38 10.76 -11.86 -2.34
C TYR A 38 10.86 -10.84 -1.19
N TYR A 39 12.04 -10.77 -0.56
CA TYR A 39 12.26 -9.81 0.53
C TYR A 39 12.07 -8.35 0.13
N THR A 40 12.18 -8.04 -1.16
CA THR A 40 11.84 -6.71 -1.70
C THR A 40 10.35 -6.36 -1.54
N ASN A 41 9.49 -7.35 -1.29
CA ASN A 41 8.07 -7.18 -1.02
C ASN A 41 7.71 -7.43 0.45
N ILE A 42 8.68 -7.64 1.33
CA ILE A 42 8.46 -7.97 2.73
C ILE A 42 8.96 -6.84 3.62
N ALA A 43 8.11 -6.40 4.54
CA ALA A 43 8.46 -5.46 5.60
C ALA A 43 7.99 -5.97 6.96
N PRO A 44 8.62 -5.58 8.07
CA PRO A 44 8.07 -5.85 9.40
C PRO A 44 6.69 -5.22 9.55
N GLN A 45 5.67 -6.02 9.85
CA GLN A 45 4.32 -5.55 10.14
C GLN A 45 3.88 -6.00 11.52
N LEU A 46 3.34 -5.09 12.33
CA LEU A 46 2.87 -5.37 13.68
C LEU A 46 1.85 -6.52 13.67
N SER A 47 2.15 -7.59 14.39
CA SER A 47 1.37 -8.83 14.36
C SER A 47 0.02 -8.72 15.05
N SER A 48 -0.08 -7.87 16.09
CA SER A 48 -1.26 -7.83 16.96
C SER A 48 -2.43 -7.03 16.41
N GLY A 49 -2.19 -6.04 15.56
CA GLY A 49 -3.26 -5.12 15.13
C GLY A 49 -3.07 -4.49 13.76
N PHE A 50 -2.00 -4.83 13.03
CA PHE A 50 -1.77 -4.26 11.71
C PHE A 50 -1.79 -5.31 10.60
N ASN A 51 -1.05 -6.41 10.74
CA ASN A 51 -0.91 -7.44 9.71
C ASN A 51 -2.24 -8.20 9.48
N THR A 52 -2.36 -9.44 9.92
CA THR A 52 -3.47 -10.36 9.67
C THR A 52 -4.57 -10.28 10.72
N GLY A 53 -5.64 -11.05 10.53
CA GLY A 53 -6.69 -11.25 11.54
C GLY A 53 -7.53 -9.99 11.84
N GLY A 54 -7.90 -9.23 10.83
CA GLY A 54 -8.63 -7.98 10.98
C GLY A 54 -7.74 -6.81 11.41
N GLY A 55 -6.44 -6.92 11.21
CA GLY A 55 -5.49 -5.84 11.41
C GLY A 55 -5.67 -4.69 10.41
N GLY A 56 -5.08 -3.55 10.73
CA GLY A 56 -5.26 -2.34 9.94
C GLY A 56 -4.87 -2.52 8.47
N TRP A 57 -3.76 -3.19 8.17
CA TRP A 57 -3.33 -3.43 6.79
C TRP A 57 -4.26 -4.41 6.08
N ASN A 58 -4.59 -5.54 6.69
CA ASN A 58 -5.51 -6.52 6.12
C ASN A 58 -6.89 -5.91 5.77
N LEU A 59 -7.43 -5.05 6.63
CA LEU A 59 -8.70 -4.37 6.34
C LEU A 59 -8.59 -3.33 5.22
N LEU A 60 -7.40 -2.77 4.98
CA LEU A 60 -7.16 -1.91 3.83
C LEU A 60 -7.03 -2.75 2.55
N GLU A 61 -6.33 -3.88 2.58
CA GLU A 61 -6.24 -4.85 1.47
C GLU A 61 -7.65 -5.27 1.04
N ASP A 62 -8.46 -5.81 1.96
CA ASP A 62 -9.85 -6.22 1.71
C ASP A 62 -10.70 -5.07 1.11
N PHE A 63 -10.46 -3.84 1.55
CA PHE A 63 -11.17 -2.68 1.04
C PHE A 63 -10.74 -2.34 -0.40
N VAL A 64 -9.43 -2.34 -0.67
CA VAL A 64 -8.88 -2.05 -2.01
C VAL A 64 -9.29 -3.11 -3.01
N ASP A 65 -9.30 -4.38 -2.64
CA ASP A 65 -9.80 -5.48 -3.47
C ASP A 65 -11.26 -5.23 -3.93
N GLY A 66 -12.07 -4.67 -3.05
CA GLY A 66 -13.44 -4.26 -3.35
C GLY A 66 -13.57 -3.08 -4.33
N LEU A 67 -12.47 -2.35 -4.58
CA LEU A 67 -12.45 -1.23 -5.52
C LEU A 67 -12.23 -1.64 -6.98
N VAL A 68 -11.86 -2.90 -7.23
CA VAL A 68 -11.75 -3.44 -8.58
C VAL A 68 -13.16 -3.52 -9.18
N VAL A 69 -13.45 -2.60 -10.08
CA VAL A 69 -14.72 -2.53 -10.80
C VAL A 69 -14.56 -3.05 -12.23
N LYS A 70 -15.33 -2.63 -13.17
CA LYS A 70 -15.43 -3.16 -14.54
C LYS A 70 -14.16 -3.07 -15.42
N ASP A 71 -13.02 -2.67 -14.87
CA ASP A 71 -11.74 -2.50 -15.58
C ASP A 71 -10.58 -2.71 -14.61
N THR A 72 -9.37 -2.36 -15.05
CA THR A 72 -8.13 -2.54 -14.29
C THR A 72 -7.96 -1.47 -13.22
N LEU A 73 -7.65 -1.91 -11.99
CA LEU A 73 -7.08 -1.07 -10.95
C LEU A 73 -5.55 -1.20 -10.99
N TYR A 74 -4.86 -0.08 -11.19
CA TYR A 74 -3.40 -0.02 -11.16
C TYR A 74 -2.94 0.37 -9.76
N GLU A 75 -2.08 -0.45 -9.18
CA GLU A 75 -1.64 -0.31 -7.79
C GLU A 75 -0.13 -0.22 -7.71
N VAL A 76 0.35 0.72 -6.91
CA VAL A 76 1.74 0.74 -6.41
C VAL A 76 1.67 0.75 -4.89
N ILE A 77 2.28 -0.27 -4.28
CA ILE A 77 2.24 -0.48 -2.84
C ILE A 77 3.63 -0.28 -2.28
N GLY A 78 3.70 0.33 -1.10
CA GLY A 78 4.98 0.55 -0.45
C GLY A 78 4.83 0.92 1.02
N CYS A 79 5.97 1.19 1.64
CA CYS A 79 6.03 1.66 3.01
C CYS A 79 7.01 2.84 3.15
N HIS A 80 6.86 3.60 4.22
CA HIS A 80 7.66 4.77 4.54
C HIS A 80 8.34 4.58 5.89
N PHE A 81 9.52 5.18 6.08
CA PHE A 81 10.35 4.95 7.27
C PHE A 81 10.63 6.22 8.07
N GLU A 82 10.36 7.38 7.51
CA GLU A 82 10.50 8.65 8.21
C GLU A 82 9.32 8.92 9.14
N LYS A 83 9.41 9.93 9.98
CA LYS A 83 8.33 10.34 10.89
C LYS A 83 7.05 10.61 10.09
N TYR A 84 5.96 9.96 10.47
CA TYR A 84 4.65 10.14 9.84
C TYR A 84 3.58 10.53 10.84
N THR A 85 2.79 11.55 10.51
CA THR A 85 1.60 11.96 11.27
C THR A 85 0.37 11.78 10.38
N ASP A 86 -0.58 10.96 10.83
CA ASP A 86 -1.76 10.59 10.07
C ASP A 86 -2.90 11.63 10.16
N GLY A 87 -3.98 11.39 9.43
CA GLY A 87 -5.17 12.24 9.44
C GLY A 87 -5.94 12.25 10.76
N TYR A 88 -5.60 11.36 11.69
CA TYR A 88 -6.10 11.36 13.07
C TYR A 88 -5.20 12.15 14.04
N ARG A 89 -4.14 12.80 13.51
CA ARG A 89 -3.10 13.53 14.25
C ARG A 89 -2.24 12.65 15.17
N LYS A 90 -2.17 11.34 14.88
CA LYS A 90 -1.27 10.43 15.58
C LYS A 90 0.05 10.34 14.83
N THR A 91 1.15 10.32 15.58
CA THR A 91 2.50 10.30 15.04
C THR A 91 3.17 8.97 15.32
N VAL A 92 3.72 8.35 14.27
CA VAL A 92 4.63 7.21 14.34
C VAL A 92 6.04 7.71 14.03
N SER A 93 6.96 7.45 14.95
CA SER A 93 8.36 7.86 14.80
C SER A 93 9.21 6.69 14.29
N PRO A 94 10.29 6.97 13.54
CA PRO A 94 11.25 5.96 13.11
C PRO A 94 11.85 5.19 14.28
N LYS A 95 11.99 3.89 14.11
CA LYS A 95 12.70 3.02 15.05
C LYS A 95 13.28 1.80 14.34
N THR A 96 14.26 1.18 14.95
CA THR A 96 14.78 -0.12 14.57
C THR A 96 14.29 -1.20 15.51
N ILE A 97 14.23 -2.42 15.02
CA ILE A 97 13.83 -3.60 15.78
C ILE A 97 14.75 -4.78 15.48
N SER A 98 14.78 -5.75 16.37
CA SER A 98 15.36 -7.05 16.06
C SER A 98 14.34 -7.86 15.26
N PHE A 99 14.71 -8.24 14.03
CA PHE A 99 13.83 -8.95 13.11
C PHE A 99 14.63 -9.88 12.20
N GLY A 100 14.21 -11.12 12.07
CA GLY A 100 14.87 -12.09 11.19
C GLY A 100 16.32 -12.41 11.55
N GLY A 101 16.68 -12.27 12.83
CA GLY A 101 18.06 -12.50 13.31
C GLY A 101 18.99 -11.28 13.16
N ARG A 102 18.48 -10.12 12.74
CA ARG A 102 19.19 -8.83 12.70
C ARG A 102 18.64 -7.93 13.81
N SER A 103 19.50 -7.09 14.38
CA SER A 103 19.15 -6.16 15.46
C SER A 103 18.87 -4.73 14.99
N ASP A 104 19.04 -4.44 13.72
CA ASP A 104 19.09 -3.10 13.13
C ASP A 104 18.09 -2.90 11.98
N VAL A 105 17.00 -3.68 11.98
CA VAL A 105 16.00 -3.59 10.91
C VAL A 105 15.09 -2.38 11.13
N SER A 106 15.06 -1.47 10.17
CA SER A 106 14.15 -0.33 10.19
C SER A 106 12.70 -0.80 10.13
N MET A 107 11.88 -0.27 11.03
CA MET A 107 10.44 -0.54 11.06
C MET A 107 9.70 0.56 10.30
N PRO A 108 8.83 0.22 9.34
CA PRO A 108 8.03 1.21 8.67
C PRO A 108 7.17 2.02 9.65
N THR A 109 6.96 3.28 9.36
CA THR A 109 6.06 4.17 10.10
C THR A 109 4.67 4.23 9.48
N MET A 110 4.57 3.93 8.19
CA MET A 110 3.33 3.97 7.41
C MET A 110 3.45 3.05 6.21
N PHE A 111 2.31 2.53 5.76
CA PHE A 111 2.15 1.79 4.52
C PHE A 111 1.14 2.51 3.62
N TYR A 112 1.28 2.32 2.29
CA TYR A 112 0.42 3.01 1.34
C TYR A 112 0.09 2.16 0.11
N TYR A 113 -1.06 2.46 -0.47
CA TYR A 113 -1.46 2.15 -1.84
C TYR A 113 -1.55 3.43 -2.64
N ALA A 114 -0.84 3.52 -3.75
CA ALA A 114 -1.09 4.53 -4.78
C ALA A 114 -1.94 3.88 -5.87
N LEU A 115 -3.14 4.36 -6.08
CA LEU A 115 -4.15 3.77 -6.96
C LEU A 115 -4.46 4.68 -8.14
N LEU A 116 -4.64 4.06 -9.31
CA LEU A 116 -5.08 4.71 -10.54
C LEU A 116 -6.10 3.81 -11.25
N ARG A 117 -7.19 4.38 -11.74
CA ARG A 117 -8.17 3.68 -12.59
C ARG A 117 -8.92 4.65 -13.50
N THR A 118 -9.65 4.12 -14.45
CA THR A 118 -10.63 4.89 -15.22
C THR A 118 -11.90 5.11 -14.40
N LYS A 119 -12.57 6.25 -14.57
CA LYS A 119 -13.80 6.60 -13.83
C LYS A 119 -15.00 5.74 -14.22
N LYS A 120 -15.10 5.37 -15.49
CA LYS A 120 -16.31 4.73 -16.06
C LYS A 120 -16.07 3.28 -16.52
N GLY A 121 -14.95 2.66 -16.14
CA GLY A 121 -14.54 1.35 -16.59
C GLY A 121 -13.84 1.40 -17.97
N ASN A 122 -13.98 0.34 -18.76
CA ASN A 122 -13.24 0.21 -20.03
C ASN A 122 -13.54 1.36 -21.00
N THR A 123 -12.51 2.13 -21.33
CA THR A 123 -12.56 3.25 -22.29
C THR A 123 -12.28 2.82 -23.73
N GLY A 124 -11.94 1.55 -23.96
CA GLY A 124 -11.49 1.03 -25.26
C GLY A 124 -10.10 1.46 -25.67
N LYS A 125 -9.35 2.13 -24.80
CA LYS A 125 -7.97 2.61 -25.03
C LYS A 125 -7.09 2.33 -23.81
N SER A 126 -5.77 2.29 -24.01
CA SER A 126 -4.84 2.13 -22.91
C SER A 126 -4.92 3.33 -21.94
N VAL A 127 -4.68 3.10 -20.66
CA VAL A 127 -4.73 4.13 -19.61
C VAL A 127 -3.79 5.32 -19.89
N GLN A 128 -2.68 5.08 -20.58
CA GLN A 128 -1.71 6.11 -21.02
C GLN A 128 -2.31 7.12 -22.01
N ASN A 129 -3.32 6.70 -22.75
CA ASN A 129 -4.00 7.51 -23.78
C ASN A 129 -5.33 8.11 -23.28
N CYS A 130 -5.68 7.88 -22.03
CA CYS A 130 -6.86 8.48 -21.42
C CYS A 130 -6.58 9.97 -21.09
N SER A 131 -7.61 10.78 -21.16
CA SER A 131 -7.57 12.18 -20.70
C SER A 131 -7.73 12.25 -19.17
N ALA A 132 -7.38 13.38 -18.56
CA ALA A 132 -7.45 13.55 -17.10
C ALA A 132 -8.88 13.43 -16.55
N ASP A 133 -9.89 13.79 -17.33
CA ASP A 133 -11.29 13.66 -16.95
C ASP A 133 -11.83 12.23 -17.03
N GLU A 134 -11.14 11.33 -17.75
CA GLU A 134 -11.42 9.89 -17.78
C GLU A 134 -10.76 9.13 -16.63
N LEU A 135 -9.77 9.71 -15.97
CA LEU A 135 -8.93 9.08 -14.96
C LEU A 135 -9.25 9.58 -13.55
N GLN A 136 -8.99 8.75 -12.57
CA GLN A 136 -8.94 9.10 -11.16
C GLN A 136 -7.82 8.36 -10.45
N CYS A 137 -7.16 9.04 -9.52
CA CYS A 137 -6.15 8.43 -8.67
C CYS A 137 -6.23 8.96 -7.24
N VAL A 138 -5.72 8.18 -6.30
CA VAL A 138 -5.67 8.51 -4.88
C VAL A 138 -4.59 7.69 -4.20
N ALA A 139 -4.08 8.15 -3.09
CA ALA A 139 -3.30 7.34 -2.18
C ALA A 139 -4.11 7.02 -0.93
N PHE A 140 -4.13 5.74 -0.54
CA PHE A 140 -4.51 5.30 0.79
C PHE A 140 -3.25 5.16 1.63
N VAL A 141 -3.24 5.74 2.81
CA VAL A 141 -2.10 5.71 3.72
C VAL A 141 -2.53 5.30 5.11
N ARG A 142 -1.85 4.33 5.69
CA ARG A 142 -2.12 3.84 7.03
C ARG A 142 -0.90 3.90 7.93
N SER A 143 -1.04 4.56 9.08
CA SER A 143 -0.04 4.54 10.15
C SER A 143 0.21 3.11 10.60
N HIS A 144 1.48 2.75 10.76
CA HIS A 144 1.87 1.43 11.23
C HIS A 144 1.68 1.31 12.74
N THR A 145 0.46 1.04 13.17
CA THR A 145 0.06 0.97 14.58
C THR A 145 -0.95 -0.16 14.83
N ASN A 146 -0.95 -0.71 16.04
CA ASN A 146 -1.94 -1.70 16.46
C ASN A 146 -3.34 -1.10 16.73
N GLU A 147 -3.44 0.22 16.86
CA GLU A 147 -4.70 0.90 17.17
C GLU A 147 -5.74 0.83 16.04
N LEU A 148 -5.28 0.50 14.83
CA LEU A 148 -6.17 0.36 13.66
C LEU A 148 -6.81 -1.03 13.55
N LYS A 149 -6.60 -1.92 14.53
CA LYS A 149 -7.27 -3.24 14.56
C LYS A 149 -8.78 -3.07 14.53
N GLY A 150 -9.45 -3.78 13.62
CA GLY A 150 -10.91 -3.73 13.44
C GLY A 150 -11.43 -2.44 12.79
N GLN A 151 -10.57 -1.49 12.45
CA GLN A 151 -10.99 -0.21 11.87
C GLN A 151 -10.90 -0.25 10.34
N LYS A 152 -12.05 -0.10 9.68
CA LYS A 152 -12.12 0.06 8.23
C LYS A 152 -11.47 1.37 7.79
N PRO A 153 -10.97 1.47 6.55
CA PRO A 153 -10.47 2.72 6.00
C PRO A 153 -11.50 3.85 6.04
N THR A 154 -11.03 5.07 6.21
CA THR A 154 -11.85 6.28 6.20
C THR A 154 -11.22 7.35 5.31
N SER A 155 -11.96 8.41 5.00
CA SER A 155 -11.44 9.54 4.21
C SER A 155 -10.25 10.26 4.84
N LYS A 156 -10.00 10.09 6.14
CA LYS A 156 -8.81 10.63 6.84
C LYS A 156 -7.50 9.94 6.45
N GLU A 157 -7.59 8.80 5.80
CA GLU A 157 -6.45 8.01 5.32
C GLU A 157 -6.17 8.24 3.83
N LEU A 158 -6.88 9.19 3.22
CA LEU A 158 -6.65 9.56 1.82
C LEU A 158 -5.70 10.75 1.70
N MET A 159 -4.89 10.74 0.66
CA MET A 159 -4.14 11.90 0.21
C MET A 159 -4.03 11.90 -1.32
N SER A 160 -3.63 13.05 -1.87
CA SER A 160 -3.34 13.12 -3.30
C SER A 160 -2.07 12.33 -3.64
N ILE A 161 -1.98 11.84 -4.88
CA ILE A 161 -0.75 11.19 -5.35
C ILE A 161 0.43 12.17 -5.27
N SER A 162 0.22 13.45 -5.60
CA SER A 162 1.29 14.47 -5.49
C SER A 162 1.79 14.67 -4.05
N ASP A 163 0.92 14.55 -3.06
CA ASP A 163 1.36 14.64 -1.66
C ASP A 163 2.07 13.37 -1.21
N LEU A 164 1.64 12.20 -1.68
CA LEU A 164 2.39 10.96 -1.47
C LEU A 164 3.78 11.03 -2.13
N GLU A 165 3.90 11.59 -3.34
CA GLU A 165 5.19 11.80 -4.04
C GLU A 165 6.13 12.70 -3.22
N LYS A 166 5.62 13.80 -2.68
CA LYS A 166 6.39 14.69 -1.80
C LYS A 166 6.84 13.99 -0.51
N LEU A 167 5.95 13.18 0.08
CA LEU A 167 6.21 12.48 1.32
C LEU A 167 7.27 11.39 1.15
N THR A 168 7.18 10.62 0.06
CA THR A 168 8.02 9.43 -0.16
C THR A 168 9.27 9.70 -0.98
N GLY A 169 9.30 10.78 -1.75
CA GLY A 169 10.35 11.08 -2.73
C GLY A 169 10.28 10.24 -4.01
N PHE A 170 9.27 9.37 -4.14
CA PHE A 170 9.03 8.59 -5.36
C PHE A 170 8.10 9.33 -6.32
N THR A 171 8.12 8.95 -7.59
CA THR A 171 7.18 9.42 -8.61
C THR A 171 6.33 8.25 -9.08
N PHE A 172 5.00 8.41 -9.05
CA PHE A 172 4.04 7.37 -9.41
C PHE A 172 3.42 7.63 -10.78
N PHE A 173 3.03 6.56 -11.47
CA PHE A 173 2.29 6.61 -12.74
C PHE A 173 2.98 7.47 -13.81
N THR A 174 4.31 7.41 -13.91
CA THR A 174 5.12 8.21 -14.84
C THR A 174 4.75 7.99 -16.31
N ASN A 175 4.24 6.80 -16.64
CA ASN A 175 3.80 6.45 -17.99
C ASN A 175 2.34 6.87 -18.29
N VAL A 176 1.67 7.55 -17.35
CA VAL A 176 0.30 8.05 -17.51
C VAL A 176 0.31 9.56 -17.35
N PRO A 177 0.65 10.31 -18.40
CA PRO A 177 0.94 11.75 -18.30
C PRO A 177 -0.26 12.58 -17.82
N ASN A 178 -1.47 12.10 -18.08
CA ASN A 178 -2.71 12.79 -17.71
C ASN A 178 -3.30 12.30 -16.36
N ALA A 179 -2.56 11.51 -15.57
CA ALA A 179 -3.04 11.09 -14.24
C ALA A 179 -3.33 12.32 -13.35
N PRO A 180 -4.54 12.47 -12.78
CA PRO A 180 -4.94 13.66 -12.02
C PRO A 180 -4.36 13.62 -10.58
N LYS A 181 -3.04 13.68 -10.46
CA LYS A 181 -2.28 13.44 -9.23
C LYS A 181 -2.56 14.43 -8.09
N ASN A 182 -3.08 15.63 -8.40
CA ASN A 182 -3.26 16.70 -7.42
C ASN A 182 -4.63 16.67 -6.72
N THR A 183 -5.58 15.89 -7.24
CA THR A 183 -6.96 15.92 -6.78
C THR A 183 -7.55 14.53 -6.63
N TYR A 184 -8.45 14.37 -5.66
CA TYR A 184 -9.29 13.20 -5.47
C TYR A 184 -10.60 13.60 -4.81
N LYS A 185 -11.59 12.72 -4.88
CA LYS A 185 -12.82 12.80 -4.08
C LYS A 185 -13.00 11.49 -3.33
N ALA A 186 -13.20 11.54 -2.03
CA ALA A 186 -13.36 10.35 -1.20
C ALA A 186 -14.54 9.48 -1.66
N SER A 187 -15.65 10.09 -2.07
CA SER A 187 -16.83 9.40 -2.59
C SER A 187 -16.57 8.57 -3.85
N ASP A 188 -15.60 8.95 -4.68
CA ASP A 188 -15.23 8.18 -5.87
C ASP A 188 -14.53 6.85 -5.50
N TRP A 189 -14.09 6.73 -4.25
CA TRP A 189 -13.36 5.60 -3.68
C TRP A 189 -14.12 4.89 -2.55
N GLY A 190 -15.43 5.12 -2.45
CA GLY A 190 -16.29 4.43 -1.50
C GLY A 190 -16.24 4.95 -0.06
N LEU A 191 -15.73 6.17 0.16
CA LEU A 191 -15.57 6.80 1.49
C LEU A 191 -16.30 8.13 1.61
#